data_eb476a86e051102b32969207c2c78264
#
_entry.id   eb476a86e051102b32969207c2c78264
#
_cell.length_a   1.000
_cell.length_b   1.000
_cell.length_c   1.000
_cell.angle_alpha   90.00
_cell.angle_beta   90.00
_cell.angle_gamma   90.00
#
_symmetry.space_group_name_H-M   'P 1'
#
loop_
_entity.id
_entity.type
_entity.pdbx_description
1 polymer ?
#
loop_
_entity_poly.entity_id
_entity_poly.type
_entity_poly.pdbx_seq_one_letter_code
_entity_poly.pdbx_strand_id
1 'polypeptide(L)'
;MLGAALLAVTPAAVQAQPPAAQTAQDGAVYFAGEAEGIGDPNPYYENGVYSIFYLKNEGRHPWWMSQTSDLTTWSKPIEAVKVGEQGSPDVWTGSGSVIADPAGGYRLFYTGHDPNGVPMEVTMVARAASLAGPWIKDPQATFAGKPTYDQRDFRDPLVIWNPQAKAYWMVLASRQKFDAVIALYTSPDLVKWTAAPPLYSERSPLNLEVPDLFSEGEDWFIVFSDQRDEYRLVRYLTAPKSDGKYEYGRFNGLDGRAFYAGRTAGTGRERLLFGWVAHKELHKDSRDLVWGGDLVAHAIRRAGPGVLAVSLPDAVARQFSTERARISSTQTLIGPADEALLARADITVKPGDRFGVSFDAGKGGKSVLELDTAKGEAAFLYRGQGANAPRVAFPRTADGRYVVDLVIDPKLGLGVLYINRFRALSFRYYGVAKSDLALFADGGFSQLAGSVMVRAARKQGPGGSAP
;
A
#
# COMPACT_ATOMS: atom_id res chain seq x y z
N MET A 1 41.89 -17.08 46.49
CA MET A 1 40.95 -17.26 45.37
C MET A 1 39.84 -16.24 45.53
N LEU A 2 39.95 -15.10 44.82
CA LEU A 2 38.87 -14.11 44.79
C LEU A 2 38.03 -14.36 43.53
N GLY A 3 36.77 -14.73 43.70
CA GLY A 3 35.82 -14.86 42.61
C GLY A 3 35.28 -13.50 42.17
N ALA A 4 35.54 -13.09 40.95
CA ALA A 4 34.94 -11.91 40.33
C ALA A 4 33.53 -12.29 39.83
N ALA A 5 32.51 -11.69 40.42
CA ALA A 5 31.13 -11.79 39.92
C ALA A 5 30.97 -10.83 38.72
N LEU A 6 30.73 -11.38 37.52
CA LEU A 6 30.29 -10.61 36.39
C LEU A 6 28.81 -10.22 36.60
N LEU A 7 28.55 -8.97 36.86
CA LEU A 7 27.21 -8.38 36.79
C LEU A 7 26.82 -8.26 35.27
N ALA A 8 25.87 -9.08 34.86
CA ALA A 8 25.22 -8.94 33.56
C ALA A 8 24.33 -7.69 33.59
N VAL A 9 24.76 -6.64 32.91
CA VAL A 9 23.92 -5.46 32.64
C VAL A 9 22.95 -5.84 31.51
N THR A 10 21.69 -6.10 31.87
CA THR A 10 20.61 -6.18 30.90
C THR A 10 20.36 -4.79 30.33
N PRO A 11 20.35 -4.61 29.01
CA PRO A 11 19.98 -3.34 28.43
C PRO A 11 18.52 -3.02 28.78
N ALA A 12 18.31 -1.84 29.38
CA ALA A 12 16.99 -1.31 29.65
C ALA A 12 16.22 -1.22 28.30
N ALA A 13 15.07 -1.87 28.24
CA ALA A 13 14.16 -1.70 27.13
C ALA A 13 13.81 -0.21 27.01
N VAL A 14 14.21 0.43 25.93
CA VAL A 14 13.76 1.78 25.58
C VAL A 14 12.26 1.68 25.37
N GLN A 15 11.47 2.16 26.33
CA GLN A 15 10.04 2.31 26.14
C GLN A 15 9.84 3.28 24.98
N ALA A 16 9.19 2.81 23.91
CA ALA A 16 8.77 3.65 22.80
C ALA A 16 7.93 4.81 23.37
N GLN A 17 8.36 6.05 23.15
CA GLN A 17 7.53 7.21 23.48
C GLN A 17 6.20 7.09 22.72
N PRO A 18 5.06 7.32 23.38
CA PRO A 18 3.80 7.35 22.67
C PRO A 18 3.88 8.43 21.58
N PRO A 19 3.33 8.16 20.39
CA PRO A 19 3.36 9.12 19.30
C PRO A 19 2.78 10.46 19.74
N ALA A 20 3.39 11.57 19.28
CA ALA A 20 2.90 12.94 19.51
C ALA A 20 1.41 13.03 19.17
N ALA A 21 0.69 13.93 19.85
CA ALA A 21 -0.77 14.07 19.80
C ALA A 21 -1.34 13.80 18.40
N GLN A 22 -2.11 12.73 18.29
CA GLN A 22 -2.70 12.27 17.03
C GLN A 22 -3.97 13.08 16.76
N THR A 23 -4.12 13.57 15.55
CA THR A 23 -5.35 14.22 15.08
C THR A 23 -6.11 13.25 14.18
N ALA A 24 -7.42 13.09 14.40
CA ALA A 24 -8.28 12.43 13.43
C ALA A 24 -8.22 13.23 12.13
N GLN A 25 -7.96 12.56 11.03
CA GLN A 25 -7.96 13.19 9.72
C GLN A 25 -9.37 13.69 9.40
N ASP A 26 -9.57 14.96 9.45
CA ASP A 26 -10.74 15.82 9.25
C ASP A 26 -11.90 15.20 8.41
N GLY A 27 -12.47 14.08 8.90
CA GLY A 27 -13.54 13.32 8.26
C GLY A 27 -13.14 12.26 7.23
N ALA A 28 -11.90 12.18 6.79
CA ALA A 28 -11.44 11.13 5.86
C ALA A 28 -11.41 9.74 6.53
N VAL A 29 -11.61 8.68 5.74
CA VAL A 29 -11.48 7.28 6.17
C VAL A 29 -10.02 6.84 6.11
N TYR A 30 -9.32 7.26 5.07
CA TYR A 30 -7.93 6.95 4.79
C TYR A 30 -7.02 8.15 5.04
N PHE A 31 -5.71 7.94 5.05
CA PHE A 31 -4.75 9.03 5.25
C PHE A 31 -4.65 9.91 4.01
N ALA A 32 -5.05 11.17 4.17
CA ALA A 32 -5.00 12.17 3.10
C ALA A 32 -3.56 12.58 2.80
N GLY A 33 -3.20 12.55 1.52
CA GLY A 33 -1.89 12.97 1.03
C GLY A 33 -1.70 14.48 0.88
N GLU A 34 -2.57 15.30 1.48
CA GLU A 34 -2.67 16.74 1.21
C GLU A 34 -3.08 17.01 -0.27
N ALA A 35 -3.06 18.28 -0.70
CA ALA A 35 -3.53 18.66 -2.03
C ALA A 35 -2.72 18.01 -3.18
N GLU A 36 -1.43 17.76 -2.94
CA GLU A 36 -0.50 17.26 -3.96
C GLU A 36 -0.31 15.74 -3.89
N GLY A 37 -0.81 15.09 -2.85
CA GLY A 37 -0.70 13.67 -2.63
C GLY A 37 0.65 13.22 -2.06
N ILE A 38 0.66 11.96 -1.63
CA ILE A 38 1.89 11.25 -1.24
C ILE A 38 2.20 10.18 -2.28
N GLY A 39 3.45 9.79 -2.38
CA GLY A 39 3.89 8.62 -3.14
C GLY A 39 4.65 7.64 -2.25
N ASP A 40 4.85 6.46 -2.76
CA ASP A 40 5.74 5.40 -2.31
C ASP A 40 5.85 5.27 -0.78
N PRO A 41 4.82 4.72 -0.10
CA PRO A 41 4.89 4.49 1.33
C PRO A 41 5.93 3.41 1.65
N ASN A 42 6.76 3.70 2.65
CA ASN A 42 7.80 2.82 3.16
C ASN A 42 7.49 2.54 4.63
N PRO A 43 6.61 1.57 4.92
CA PRO A 43 6.13 1.32 6.27
C PRO A 43 7.17 0.58 7.11
N TYR A 44 7.27 0.96 8.38
CA TYR A 44 8.00 0.25 9.42
C TYR A 44 7.06 -0.02 10.61
N TYR A 45 7.07 -1.25 11.12
CA TYR A 45 6.19 -1.65 12.22
C TYR A 45 7.01 -2.08 13.44
N GLU A 46 6.68 -1.49 14.56
CA GLU A 46 7.29 -1.83 15.85
C GLU A 46 6.30 -1.56 17.00
N ASN A 47 6.18 -2.51 17.93
CA ASN A 47 5.41 -2.35 19.16
C ASN A 47 3.96 -1.88 18.97
N GLY A 48 3.27 -2.36 17.94
CA GLY A 48 1.87 -1.99 17.66
C GLY A 48 1.70 -0.67 16.89
N VAL A 49 2.79 -0.03 16.48
CA VAL A 49 2.79 1.25 15.77
C VAL A 49 3.35 1.08 14.36
N TYR A 50 2.63 1.57 13.38
CA TYR A 50 3.10 1.73 12.01
C TYR A 50 3.69 3.12 11.84
N SER A 51 4.95 3.22 11.50
CA SER A 51 5.63 4.44 11.08
C SER A 51 5.68 4.44 9.56
N ILE A 52 4.88 5.28 8.92
CA ILE A 52 4.80 5.34 7.48
C ILE A 52 5.67 6.48 7.00
N PHE A 53 6.81 6.10 6.43
CA PHE A 53 7.64 7.03 5.68
C PHE A 53 7.11 7.09 4.24
N TYR A 54 7.07 8.26 3.65
CA TYR A 54 6.55 8.44 2.30
C TYR A 54 7.24 9.59 1.57
N LEU A 55 7.19 9.55 0.25
CA LEU A 55 7.65 10.64 -0.60
C LEU A 55 6.53 11.68 -0.67
N LYS A 56 6.80 12.92 -0.29
CA LYS A 56 5.85 14.00 -0.49
C LYS A 56 5.89 14.44 -1.95
N ASN A 57 4.73 14.59 -2.58
CA ASN A 57 4.64 15.03 -3.98
C ASN A 57 4.87 16.54 -4.09
N GLU A 58 5.99 17.01 -3.58
CA GLU A 58 6.45 18.39 -3.70
C GLU A 58 7.91 18.44 -4.14
N GLY A 59 8.24 19.38 -5.00
CA GLY A 59 9.59 19.60 -5.44
C GLY A 59 10.27 18.34 -5.93
N ARG A 60 11.24 17.84 -5.17
CA ARG A 60 12.11 16.71 -5.51
C ARG A 60 11.92 15.50 -4.60
N HIS A 61 10.69 15.33 -4.08
CA HIS A 61 10.22 14.21 -3.27
C HIS A 61 10.92 14.03 -1.92
N PRO A 62 10.92 15.02 -1.00
CA PRO A 62 11.46 14.83 0.34
C PRO A 62 10.72 13.72 1.08
N TRP A 63 11.42 13.04 1.99
CA TRP A 63 10.84 11.99 2.83
C TRP A 63 10.13 12.62 4.03
N TRP A 64 8.88 12.27 4.20
CA TRP A 64 8.07 12.61 5.37
C TRP A 64 7.68 11.35 6.13
N MET A 65 7.27 11.48 7.39
CA MET A 65 6.83 10.38 8.21
C MET A 65 5.63 10.77 9.06
N SER A 66 4.66 9.86 9.16
CA SER A 66 3.54 9.92 10.11
C SER A 66 3.34 8.54 10.75
N GLN A 67 2.78 8.51 11.96
CA GLN A 67 2.60 7.30 12.74
C GLN A 67 1.13 7.05 13.05
N THR A 68 0.76 5.76 13.09
CA THR A 68 -0.57 5.31 13.52
C THR A 68 -0.49 3.95 14.20
N SER A 69 -1.40 3.70 15.14
CA SER A 69 -1.63 2.37 15.72
C SER A 69 -3.00 1.78 15.34
N ASP A 70 -3.84 2.59 14.68
CA ASP A 70 -5.25 2.23 14.44
C ASP A 70 -5.75 2.59 13.03
N LEU A 71 -4.91 3.12 12.15
CA LEU A 71 -5.22 3.60 10.80
C LEU A 71 -6.28 4.72 10.75
N THR A 72 -6.67 5.25 11.90
CA THR A 72 -7.73 6.27 12.03
C THR A 72 -7.18 7.59 12.51
N THR A 73 -6.27 7.51 13.48
CA THR A 73 -5.59 8.64 14.06
C THR A 73 -4.12 8.61 13.67
N TRP A 74 -3.60 9.76 13.31
CA TRP A 74 -2.26 9.89 12.76
C TRP A 74 -1.48 10.98 13.48
N SER A 75 -0.20 10.76 13.71
CA SER A 75 0.67 11.82 14.18
C SER A 75 0.76 12.94 13.14
N LYS A 76 1.07 14.16 13.59
CA LYS A 76 1.42 15.23 12.66
C LYS A 76 2.62 14.78 11.81
N PRO A 77 2.55 14.92 10.47
CA PRO A 77 3.67 14.62 9.60
C PRO A 77 4.92 15.44 9.96
N ILE A 78 6.08 14.77 9.88
CA ILE A 78 7.40 15.41 10.07
C ILE A 78 8.28 15.10 8.87
N GLU A 79 9.11 16.06 8.45
CA GLU A 79 10.13 15.83 7.43
C GLU A 79 11.25 14.97 8.01
N ALA A 80 11.44 13.77 7.44
CA ALA A 80 12.44 12.80 7.89
C ALA A 80 13.78 13.01 7.18
N VAL A 81 13.77 13.02 5.84
CA VAL A 81 14.98 13.21 5.05
C VAL A 81 14.74 14.27 3.98
N LYS A 82 15.52 15.33 4.03
CA LYS A 82 15.52 16.38 3.01
C LYS A 82 16.16 15.89 1.73
N VAL A 83 15.70 16.42 0.60
CA VAL A 83 16.45 16.28 -0.66
C VAL A 83 17.85 16.89 -0.53
N GLY A 84 18.77 16.41 -1.34
CA GLY A 84 20.12 16.98 -1.38
C GLY A 84 20.19 18.29 -2.15
N GLU A 85 21.34 18.98 -2.01
CA GLU A 85 21.64 20.15 -2.78
C GLU A 85 21.93 19.81 -4.24
N GLN A 86 21.97 20.83 -5.10
CA GLN A 86 22.33 20.64 -6.50
C GLN A 86 23.73 20.01 -6.62
N GLY A 87 23.82 18.93 -7.38
CA GLY A 87 25.05 18.14 -7.57
C GLY A 87 25.28 17.05 -6.52
N SER A 88 24.39 16.90 -5.54
CA SER A 88 24.41 15.72 -4.66
C SER A 88 23.73 14.53 -5.32
N PRO A 89 24.12 13.28 -4.99
CA PRO A 89 23.49 12.08 -5.56
C PRO A 89 21.99 11.96 -5.26
N ASP A 90 21.48 12.67 -4.27
CA ASP A 90 20.07 12.69 -3.87
C ASP A 90 19.43 14.06 -4.07
N VAL A 91 19.81 14.74 -5.15
CA VAL A 91 19.12 15.96 -5.60
C VAL A 91 17.63 15.72 -5.82
N TRP A 92 17.24 14.49 -6.15
CA TRP A 92 15.91 13.90 -5.98
C TRP A 92 16.01 12.69 -5.05
N THR A 93 14.96 12.37 -4.31
CA THR A 93 14.91 11.12 -3.56
C THR A 93 13.82 10.19 -4.09
N GLY A 94 14.07 8.89 -4.03
CA GLY A 94 13.12 7.83 -4.33
C GLY A 94 12.89 6.95 -3.11
N SER A 95 12.11 5.88 -3.30
CA SER A 95 11.71 4.94 -2.25
C SER A 95 12.87 4.26 -1.55
N GLY A 96 12.57 3.61 -0.43
CA GLY A 96 13.55 2.89 0.36
C GLY A 96 12.92 2.11 1.51
N SER A 97 13.64 1.92 2.60
CA SER A 97 13.13 1.23 3.79
C SER A 97 13.85 1.64 5.06
N VAL A 98 13.20 1.40 6.19
CA VAL A 98 13.79 1.59 7.53
C VAL A 98 13.99 0.22 8.18
N ILE A 99 15.10 0.06 8.89
CA ILE A 99 15.39 -1.13 9.69
C ILE A 99 16.05 -0.71 11.02
N ALA A 100 15.77 -1.46 12.10
CA ALA A 100 16.49 -1.28 13.35
C ALA A 100 17.98 -1.62 13.16
N ASP A 101 18.86 -0.76 13.67
CA ASP A 101 20.31 -0.99 13.65
C ASP A 101 20.71 -1.83 14.87
N PRO A 102 21.36 -2.98 14.72
CA PRO A 102 21.83 -3.77 15.86
C PRO A 102 22.82 -3.01 16.77
N ALA A 103 23.46 -1.96 16.27
CA ALA A 103 24.30 -1.06 17.04
C ALA A 103 23.50 -0.01 17.84
N GLY A 104 22.18 0.02 17.70
CA GLY A 104 21.25 0.97 18.32
C GLY A 104 20.68 2.00 17.36
N GLY A 105 19.41 2.37 17.55
CA GLY A 105 18.68 3.27 16.66
C GLY A 105 18.25 2.61 15.36
N TYR A 106 18.22 3.37 14.27
CA TYR A 106 17.64 2.95 13.00
C TYR A 106 18.52 3.38 11.82
N ARG A 107 18.46 2.60 10.75
CA ARG A 107 18.98 2.96 9.43
C ARG A 107 17.83 3.08 8.44
N LEU A 108 17.91 4.12 7.62
CA LEU A 108 17.04 4.34 6.49
C LEU A 108 17.90 4.20 5.23
N PHE A 109 17.54 3.26 4.36
CA PHE A 109 18.12 3.06 3.04
C PHE A 109 17.15 3.63 2.01
N TYR A 110 17.62 4.48 1.11
CA TYR A 110 16.78 5.14 0.13
C TYR A 110 17.48 5.36 -1.20
N THR A 111 16.72 5.60 -2.22
CA THR A 111 17.24 5.95 -3.54
C THR A 111 17.64 7.41 -3.57
N GLY A 112 18.91 7.68 -3.85
CA GLY A 112 19.35 8.97 -4.36
C GLY A 112 19.26 8.97 -5.88
N HIS A 113 18.71 10.02 -6.48
CA HIS A 113 18.53 10.14 -7.91
C HIS A 113 19.03 11.51 -8.38
N ASP A 114 20.03 11.50 -9.26
CA ASP A 114 20.47 12.66 -10.01
C ASP A 114 20.31 12.38 -11.52
N PRO A 115 19.35 13.02 -12.20
CA PRO A 115 19.11 12.78 -13.63
C PRO A 115 20.31 13.07 -14.52
N ASN A 116 21.27 13.85 -14.04
CA ASN A 116 22.52 14.19 -14.73
C ASN A 116 23.73 13.41 -14.18
N GLY A 117 23.54 12.62 -13.13
CA GLY A 117 24.58 11.86 -12.45
C GLY A 117 25.04 10.61 -13.21
N VAL A 118 26.27 10.20 -12.93
CA VAL A 118 26.81 8.90 -13.36
C VAL A 118 27.55 8.31 -12.16
N PRO A 119 26.91 7.40 -11.41
CA PRO A 119 25.60 6.77 -11.62
C PRO A 119 24.41 7.75 -11.48
N MET A 120 23.29 7.47 -12.17
CA MET A 120 22.06 8.23 -12.06
C MET A 120 21.34 7.91 -10.75
N GLU A 121 21.31 6.63 -10.37
CA GLU A 121 20.69 6.15 -9.15
C GLU A 121 21.69 5.42 -8.26
N VAL A 122 21.56 5.68 -6.97
CA VAL A 122 22.41 5.09 -5.91
C VAL A 122 21.56 4.73 -4.69
N THR A 123 22.01 3.76 -3.91
CA THR A 123 21.49 3.56 -2.56
C THR A 123 22.22 4.46 -1.59
N MET A 124 21.48 5.28 -0.86
CA MET A 124 21.96 6.16 0.20
C MET A 124 21.50 5.67 1.55
N VAL A 125 22.18 6.11 2.61
CA VAL A 125 21.88 5.74 3.99
C VAL A 125 21.74 7.00 4.85
N ALA A 126 20.72 6.97 5.73
CA ALA A 126 20.61 7.90 6.84
C ALA A 126 20.44 7.12 8.15
N ARG A 127 20.85 7.71 9.27
CA ARG A 127 20.81 7.10 10.61
C ARG A 127 20.08 8.02 11.58
N ALA A 128 19.36 7.43 12.53
CA ALA A 128 18.72 8.16 13.60
C ALA A 128 18.68 7.32 14.90
N ALA A 129 18.67 7.98 16.05
CA ALA A 129 18.48 7.33 17.34
C ALA A 129 17.02 6.93 17.56
N SER A 130 16.07 7.59 16.90
CA SER A 130 14.64 7.31 16.97
C SER A 130 13.99 7.46 15.59
N LEU A 131 12.80 6.85 15.38
CA LEU A 131 12.07 6.97 14.12
C LEU A 131 11.66 8.41 13.80
N ALA A 132 11.46 9.24 14.81
CA ALA A 132 11.18 10.68 14.64
C ALA A 132 12.42 11.50 14.22
N GLY A 133 13.59 10.89 14.17
CA GLY A 133 14.84 11.57 13.82
C GLY A 133 15.53 12.26 15.01
N PRO A 134 16.43 13.23 14.77
CA PRO A 134 16.82 13.66 13.43
C PRO A 134 17.56 12.58 12.64
N TRP A 135 17.27 12.48 11.36
CA TRP A 135 17.94 11.59 10.43
C TRP A 135 19.19 12.25 9.85
N ILE A 136 20.34 11.62 10.05
CA ILE A 136 21.65 12.12 9.58
C ILE A 136 22.10 11.27 8.41
N LYS A 137 22.27 11.89 7.23
CA LYS A 137 22.79 11.23 6.02
C LYS A 137 24.21 10.78 6.24
N ASP A 138 24.53 9.58 5.74
CA ASP A 138 25.86 8.98 5.73
C ASP A 138 26.35 8.83 4.28
N PRO A 139 26.99 9.87 3.69
CA PRO A 139 27.43 9.83 2.30
C PRO A 139 28.47 8.73 2.03
N GLN A 140 29.23 8.31 3.05
CA GLN A 140 30.27 7.28 2.89
C GLN A 140 29.66 5.87 2.74
N ALA A 141 28.41 5.68 3.17
CA ALA A 141 27.67 4.43 2.99
C ALA A 141 26.94 4.35 1.63
N THR A 142 27.09 5.37 0.77
CA THR A 142 26.48 5.41 -0.56
C THR A 142 27.14 4.41 -1.51
N PHE A 143 26.34 3.64 -2.26
CA PHE A 143 26.85 2.74 -3.28
C PHE A 143 25.90 2.61 -4.48
N ALA A 144 26.45 2.14 -5.61
CA ALA A 144 25.78 1.98 -6.90
C ALA A 144 25.76 0.52 -7.37
N GLY A 145 24.98 0.24 -8.42
CA GLY A 145 24.77 -1.11 -8.93
C GLY A 145 25.99 -1.80 -9.57
N LYS A 146 26.96 -1.05 -10.12
CA LYS A 146 28.12 -1.64 -10.82
C LYS A 146 29.03 -2.45 -9.91
N PRO A 147 29.64 -3.51 -10.44
CA PRO A 147 29.59 -3.98 -11.84
C PRO A 147 28.40 -4.87 -12.16
N THR A 148 27.63 -5.31 -11.17
CA THR A 148 26.63 -6.40 -11.31
C THR A 148 25.31 -5.94 -11.90
N TYR A 149 24.88 -4.74 -11.52
CA TYR A 149 23.57 -4.20 -11.88
C TYR A 149 23.70 -2.84 -12.59
N ASP A 150 22.61 -2.37 -13.19
CA ASP A 150 22.56 -1.10 -13.92
C ASP A 150 22.78 0.10 -12.98
N GLN A 151 23.18 1.25 -13.55
CA GLN A 151 23.44 2.50 -12.82
C GLN A 151 22.37 3.56 -13.04
N ARG A 152 21.49 3.36 -14.01
CA ARG A 152 20.37 4.27 -14.32
C ARG A 152 19.10 3.79 -13.67
N ASP A 153 19.00 2.47 -13.47
CA ASP A 153 17.88 1.78 -12.84
C ASP A 153 18.42 1.00 -11.64
N PHE A 154 18.47 1.66 -10.48
CA PHE A 154 19.02 1.10 -9.24
C PHE A 154 18.30 1.73 -8.04
N ARG A 155 17.06 1.34 -7.79
CA ARG A 155 16.15 2.06 -6.89
C ARG A 155 15.36 1.16 -5.94
N ASP A 156 14.72 1.82 -4.97
CA ASP A 156 13.72 1.26 -4.05
C ASP A 156 14.27 0.18 -3.09
N PRO A 157 15.42 0.41 -2.42
CA PRO A 157 16.01 -0.61 -1.56
C PRO A 157 15.09 -0.96 -0.38
N LEU A 158 14.76 -2.25 -0.26
CA LEU A 158 14.17 -2.84 0.94
C LEU A 158 15.23 -3.67 1.67
N VAL A 159 15.44 -3.40 2.96
CA VAL A 159 16.37 -4.16 3.79
C VAL A 159 15.62 -4.96 4.85
N ILE A 160 15.89 -6.25 4.90
CA ILE A 160 15.35 -7.18 5.91
C ILE A 160 16.44 -8.03 6.53
N TRP A 161 16.20 -8.53 7.73
CA TRP A 161 16.95 -9.67 8.26
C TRP A 161 16.37 -10.97 7.69
N ASN A 162 17.20 -11.78 7.02
CA ASN A 162 16.78 -13.09 6.53
C ASN A 162 17.26 -14.18 7.50
N PRO A 163 16.36 -14.80 8.28
CA PRO A 163 16.74 -15.79 9.28
C PRO A 163 17.24 -17.11 8.67
N GLN A 164 16.83 -17.46 7.45
CA GLN A 164 17.32 -18.64 6.74
C GLN A 164 18.77 -18.46 6.30
N ALA A 165 19.09 -17.28 5.76
CA ALA A 165 20.44 -16.93 5.31
C ALA A 165 21.36 -16.45 6.46
N LYS A 166 20.79 -16.12 7.63
CA LYS A 166 21.49 -15.49 8.77
C LYS A 166 22.26 -14.23 8.33
N ALA A 167 21.66 -13.43 7.50
CA ALA A 167 22.24 -12.21 6.94
C ALA A 167 21.16 -11.17 6.64
N TYR A 168 21.55 -9.92 6.57
CA TYR A 168 20.71 -8.87 6.02
C TYR A 168 20.66 -9.00 4.50
N TRP A 169 19.47 -8.93 3.96
CA TRP A 169 19.20 -8.90 2.55
C TRP A 169 18.67 -7.55 2.16
N MET A 170 19.21 -6.98 1.09
CA MET A 170 18.65 -5.81 0.42
C MET A 170 18.17 -6.25 -0.94
N VAL A 171 16.87 -6.06 -1.18
CA VAL A 171 16.27 -6.24 -2.51
C VAL A 171 15.93 -4.86 -3.08
N LEU A 172 16.10 -4.71 -4.38
CA LEU A 172 15.82 -3.45 -5.06
C LEU A 172 15.48 -3.67 -6.54
N ALA A 173 14.80 -2.70 -7.14
CA ALA A 173 14.50 -2.69 -8.55
C ALA A 173 15.74 -2.32 -9.35
N SER A 174 16.10 -3.13 -10.33
CA SER A 174 17.23 -2.85 -11.22
C SER A 174 17.10 -3.56 -12.56
N ARG A 175 18.16 -3.51 -13.33
CA ARG A 175 18.24 -4.16 -14.64
C ARG A 175 19.55 -4.93 -14.79
N GLN A 176 19.48 -6.00 -15.60
CA GLN A 176 20.64 -6.68 -16.16
C GLN A 176 20.44 -6.82 -17.66
N LYS A 177 21.18 -6.08 -18.48
CA LYS A 177 21.00 -6.01 -19.95
C LYS A 177 19.58 -5.60 -20.34
N PHE A 178 18.76 -6.56 -20.81
CA PHE A 178 17.40 -6.32 -21.29
C PHE A 178 16.32 -6.76 -20.29
N ASP A 179 16.74 -7.30 -19.15
CA ASP A 179 15.83 -7.86 -18.17
C ASP A 179 15.63 -6.87 -17.01
N ALA A 180 14.40 -6.70 -16.60
CA ALA A 180 14.07 -6.14 -15.29
C ALA A 180 14.34 -7.20 -14.22
N VAL A 181 14.99 -6.82 -13.13
CA VAL A 181 15.37 -7.75 -12.07
C VAL A 181 14.98 -7.23 -10.70
N ILE A 182 14.64 -8.16 -9.80
CA ILE A 182 14.69 -7.90 -8.37
C ILE A 182 16.10 -8.27 -7.92
N ALA A 183 16.95 -7.25 -7.83
CA ALA A 183 18.35 -7.38 -7.47
C ALA A 183 18.52 -7.77 -6.00
N LEU A 184 19.58 -8.47 -5.66
CA LEU A 184 19.92 -8.90 -4.31
C LEU A 184 21.31 -8.46 -3.91
N TYR A 185 21.41 -7.87 -2.72
CA TYR A 185 22.65 -7.69 -1.97
C TYR A 185 22.52 -8.34 -0.60
N THR A 186 23.61 -8.86 -0.09
CA THR A 186 23.69 -9.46 1.25
C THR A 186 24.72 -8.74 2.11
N SER A 187 24.45 -8.65 3.41
CA SER A 187 25.36 -8.03 4.37
C SER A 187 25.31 -8.75 5.72
N PRO A 188 26.44 -8.95 6.41
CA PRO A 188 26.46 -9.44 7.79
C PRO A 188 26.13 -8.34 8.81
N ASP A 189 26.29 -7.05 8.47
CA ASP A 189 26.43 -5.95 9.45
C ASP A 189 25.70 -4.65 9.04
N LEU A 190 24.90 -4.65 7.95
CA LEU A 190 24.27 -3.46 7.36
C LEU A 190 25.27 -2.39 6.82
N VAL A 191 26.55 -2.72 6.71
CA VAL A 191 27.62 -1.81 6.27
C VAL A 191 28.27 -2.32 5.00
N LYS A 192 28.69 -3.58 5.01
CA LYS A 192 29.38 -4.20 3.87
C LYS A 192 28.38 -5.00 3.05
N TRP A 193 28.06 -4.50 1.87
CA TRP A 193 27.10 -5.13 0.96
C TRP A 193 27.84 -5.86 -0.16
N THR A 194 27.41 -7.09 -0.42
CA THR A 194 27.93 -7.93 -1.51
C THR A 194 26.79 -8.26 -2.46
N ALA A 195 26.98 -7.95 -3.74
CA ALA A 195 26.00 -8.30 -4.77
C ALA A 195 25.89 -9.83 -4.93
N ALA A 196 24.66 -10.31 -5.06
CA ALA A 196 24.34 -11.69 -5.33
C ALA A 196 23.53 -11.81 -6.64
N PRO A 197 23.32 -13.01 -7.20
CA PRO A 197 22.37 -13.18 -8.29
C PRO A 197 20.98 -12.64 -7.95
N PRO A 198 20.24 -12.07 -8.91
CA PRO A 198 18.92 -11.53 -8.64
C PRO A 198 17.96 -12.63 -8.17
N LEU A 199 17.02 -12.27 -7.29
CA LEU A 199 15.96 -13.20 -6.84
C LEU A 199 14.96 -13.50 -7.96
N TYR A 200 14.74 -12.55 -8.85
CA TYR A 200 13.85 -12.69 -9.99
C TYR A 200 14.35 -11.86 -11.17
N SER A 201 14.09 -12.36 -12.37
CA SER A 201 14.42 -11.70 -13.64
C SER A 201 13.37 -12.02 -14.68
N GLU A 202 12.91 -11.01 -15.39
CA GLU A 202 12.06 -11.17 -16.56
C GLU A 202 12.40 -10.17 -17.65
N ARG A 203 12.24 -10.59 -18.91
CA ARG A 203 12.45 -9.67 -20.05
C ARG A 203 11.37 -8.62 -20.07
N SER A 204 11.77 -7.38 -19.84
CA SER A 204 10.86 -6.23 -19.80
C SER A 204 11.63 -4.95 -20.12
N PRO A 205 11.05 -4.01 -20.88
CA PRO A 205 11.62 -2.68 -21.07
C PRO A 205 11.45 -1.78 -19.83
N LEU A 206 10.53 -2.14 -18.92
CA LEU A 206 10.18 -1.37 -17.74
C LEU A 206 10.52 -2.16 -16.45
N ASN A 207 10.59 -1.46 -15.34
CA ASN A 207 11.06 -2.00 -14.07
C ASN A 207 9.95 -2.69 -13.25
N LEU A 208 10.38 -3.51 -12.31
CA LEU A 208 9.59 -4.10 -11.24
C LEU A 208 9.88 -3.27 -9.98
N GLU A 209 9.08 -2.20 -9.78
CA GLU A 209 9.39 -1.14 -8.82
C GLU A 209 8.97 -1.48 -7.39
N VAL A 210 9.56 -0.81 -6.43
CA VAL A 210 9.19 -0.84 -5.01
C VAL A 210 9.08 -2.28 -4.48
N PRO A 211 10.09 -3.16 -4.67
CA PRO A 211 10.00 -4.54 -4.22
C PRO A 211 9.91 -4.62 -2.70
N ASP A 212 9.07 -5.55 -2.23
CA ASP A 212 8.94 -5.96 -0.83
C ASP A 212 9.20 -7.47 -0.73
N LEU A 213 9.87 -7.91 0.31
CA LEU A 213 10.23 -9.31 0.53
C LEU A 213 9.91 -9.73 1.96
N PHE A 214 9.07 -10.75 2.12
CA PHE A 214 8.71 -11.28 3.41
C PHE A 214 8.33 -12.76 3.36
N SER A 215 8.33 -13.41 4.51
CA SER A 215 7.76 -14.75 4.68
C SER A 215 6.42 -14.68 5.40
N GLU A 216 5.49 -15.56 5.00
CA GLU A 216 4.23 -15.76 5.70
C GLU A 216 3.89 -17.26 5.67
N GLY A 217 3.82 -17.89 6.85
CA GLY A 217 3.76 -19.33 6.97
C GLY A 217 5.02 -20.00 6.40
N GLU A 218 4.85 -20.91 5.46
CA GLU A 218 5.94 -21.67 4.82
C GLU A 218 6.41 -21.05 3.50
N ASP A 219 5.73 -19.99 3.03
CA ASP A 219 6.04 -19.35 1.74
C ASP A 219 6.80 -18.04 1.92
N TRP A 220 7.62 -17.73 0.93
CA TRP A 220 8.22 -16.42 0.73
C TRP A 220 7.51 -15.69 -0.41
N PHE A 221 7.36 -14.39 -0.25
CA PHE A 221 6.69 -13.54 -1.21
C PHE A 221 7.54 -12.32 -1.56
N ILE A 222 7.56 -11.99 -2.84
CA ILE A 222 8.00 -10.70 -3.35
C ILE A 222 6.76 -9.96 -3.82
N VAL A 223 6.41 -8.84 -3.19
CA VAL A 223 5.41 -7.90 -3.71
C VAL A 223 6.14 -6.81 -4.46
N PHE A 224 5.64 -6.37 -5.59
CA PHE A 224 6.23 -5.31 -6.38
C PHE A 224 5.18 -4.58 -7.21
N SER A 225 5.52 -3.39 -7.69
CA SER A 225 4.69 -2.57 -8.57
C SER A 225 5.15 -2.72 -10.01
N ASP A 226 4.27 -3.27 -10.85
CA ASP A 226 4.54 -3.51 -12.27
C ASP A 226 4.29 -2.21 -13.05
N GLN A 227 5.34 -1.68 -13.65
CA GLN A 227 5.33 -0.39 -14.35
C GLN A 227 4.67 -0.46 -15.75
N ARG A 228 4.43 -1.65 -16.28
CA ARG A 228 3.85 -1.83 -17.62
C ARG A 228 2.42 -1.28 -17.68
N ASP A 229 2.10 -0.51 -18.71
CA ASP A 229 0.82 0.20 -18.82
C ASP A 229 -0.41 -0.71 -18.73
N GLU A 230 -0.39 -1.83 -19.43
CA GLU A 230 -1.51 -2.79 -19.41
C GLU A 230 -1.71 -3.46 -18.05
N TYR A 231 -0.63 -3.55 -17.24
CA TYR A 231 -0.63 -4.24 -15.96
C TYR A 231 -0.41 -3.33 -14.77
N ARG A 232 -0.13 -2.07 -14.88
CA ARG A 232 0.20 -1.17 -13.76
C ARG A 232 -0.49 -1.57 -12.43
N LEU A 233 -0.02 -2.67 -11.84
CA LEU A 233 -0.62 -3.36 -10.71
C LEU A 233 0.43 -3.60 -9.63
N VAL A 234 -0.01 -3.62 -8.38
CA VAL A 234 0.76 -4.26 -7.31
C VAL A 234 0.56 -5.76 -7.41
N ARG A 235 1.63 -6.47 -7.71
CA ARG A 235 1.67 -7.93 -7.98
C ARG A 235 2.54 -8.65 -6.98
N TYR A 236 2.47 -9.98 -6.98
CA TYR A 236 3.38 -10.78 -6.17
C TYR A 236 3.91 -12.01 -6.88
N LEU A 237 5.10 -12.39 -6.45
CA LEU A 237 5.76 -13.67 -6.74
C LEU A 237 5.82 -14.47 -5.45
N THR A 238 5.94 -15.79 -5.56
CA THR A 238 6.05 -16.70 -4.41
C THR A 238 7.11 -17.75 -4.63
N ALA A 239 7.74 -18.17 -3.53
CA ALA A 239 8.70 -19.29 -3.50
C ALA A 239 8.60 -20.03 -2.15
N PRO A 240 8.96 -21.32 -2.07
CA PRO A 240 8.92 -22.08 -0.82
C PRO A 240 10.06 -21.74 0.15
N LYS A 241 11.06 -20.98 -0.27
CA LYS A 241 12.19 -20.52 0.54
C LYS A 241 12.76 -19.20 0.00
N SER A 242 13.51 -18.48 0.83
CA SER A 242 14.00 -17.13 0.49
C SER A 242 14.87 -17.06 -0.76
N ASP A 243 15.69 -18.08 -1.02
CA ASP A 243 16.55 -18.22 -2.20
C ASP A 243 15.97 -19.16 -3.26
N GLY A 244 14.67 -19.45 -3.18
CA GLY A 244 13.96 -20.34 -4.11
C GLY A 244 13.69 -19.67 -5.46
N LYS A 245 13.17 -20.47 -6.39
CA LYS A 245 12.67 -19.97 -7.67
C LYS A 245 11.35 -19.24 -7.43
N TYR A 246 11.33 -17.94 -7.60
CA TYR A 246 10.13 -17.14 -7.51
C TYR A 246 9.29 -17.24 -8.79
N GLU A 247 8.01 -17.46 -8.63
CA GLU A 247 7.04 -17.54 -9.73
C GLU A 247 5.80 -16.71 -9.40
N TYR A 248 5.07 -16.28 -10.44
CA TYR A 248 3.82 -15.55 -10.24
C TYR A 248 2.81 -16.41 -9.48
N GLY A 249 2.29 -15.88 -8.40
CA GLY A 249 1.17 -16.48 -7.69
C GLY A 249 -0.11 -16.49 -8.56
N ARG A 250 -1.02 -17.39 -8.24
CA ARG A 250 -2.34 -17.39 -8.87
C ARG A 250 -3.12 -16.13 -8.49
N PHE A 251 -3.72 -15.46 -9.47
CA PHE A 251 -4.37 -14.13 -9.27
C PHE A 251 -3.39 -13.14 -8.63
N ASN A 252 -2.24 -12.93 -9.24
CA ASN A 252 -1.13 -12.18 -8.66
C ASN A 252 -1.32 -10.67 -8.54
N GLY A 253 -2.34 -10.05 -9.13
CA GLY A 253 -2.72 -8.67 -8.86
C GLY A 253 -3.48 -8.57 -7.54
N LEU A 254 -3.04 -7.71 -6.63
CA LEU A 254 -3.64 -7.55 -5.29
C LEU A 254 -4.76 -6.52 -5.28
N ASP A 255 -4.64 -5.47 -6.11
CA ASP A 255 -5.62 -4.40 -6.33
C ASP A 255 -5.60 -3.97 -7.80
N GLY A 256 -6.46 -3.04 -8.21
CA GLY A 256 -6.48 -2.45 -9.54
C GLY A 256 -5.41 -1.37 -9.74
N ARG A 257 -5.28 -0.89 -11.00
CA ARG A 257 -4.24 0.05 -11.43
C ARG A 257 -4.21 1.41 -10.72
N ALA A 258 -5.25 1.76 -9.96
CA ALA A 258 -5.27 2.99 -9.18
C ALA A 258 -4.39 2.90 -7.93
N PHE A 259 -4.20 1.70 -7.37
CA PHE A 259 -3.35 1.43 -6.21
C PHE A 259 -1.92 1.08 -6.68
N TYR A 260 -0.91 1.74 -6.11
CA TYR A 260 0.48 1.58 -6.53
C TYR A 260 1.48 1.67 -5.38
N ALA A 261 2.74 1.29 -5.64
CA ALA A 261 3.87 1.29 -4.71
C ALA A 261 3.59 0.54 -3.41
N GLY A 262 3.02 -0.67 -3.55
CA GLY A 262 2.60 -1.49 -2.42
C GLY A 262 3.77 -2.07 -1.65
N ARG A 263 3.85 -1.78 -0.33
CA ARG A 263 4.80 -2.38 0.63
C ARG A 263 4.11 -2.81 1.90
N THR A 264 4.65 -3.84 2.55
CA THR A 264 4.05 -4.41 3.76
C THR A 264 4.83 -4.07 5.03
N ALA A 265 4.11 -4.00 6.14
CA ALA A 265 4.69 -3.98 7.49
C ALA A 265 3.79 -4.75 8.47
N GLY A 266 4.35 -5.19 9.57
CA GLY A 266 3.68 -6.02 10.55
C GLY A 266 3.94 -7.52 10.33
N THR A 267 3.33 -8.35 11.18
CA THR A 267 3.45 -9.81 11.14
C THR A 267 2.11 -10.48 11.39
N GLY A 268 1.86 -11.62 10.77
CA GLY A 268 0.63 -12.38 10.96
C GLY A 268 -0.61 -11.51 10.71
N ARG A 269 -1.51 -11.40 11.71
CA ARG A 269 -2.75 -10.60 11.58
C ARG A 269 -2.54 -9.09 11.50
N GLU A 270 -1.38 -8.60 11.91
CA GLU A 270 -1.02 -7.19 11.88
C GLU A 270 -0.29 -6.80 10.58
N ARG A 271 -0.06 -7.77 9.67
CA ARG A 271 0.55 -7.43 8.38
C ARG A 271 -0.44 -6.69 7.50
N LEU A 272 -0.05 -5.47 7.15
CA LEU A 272 -0.78 -4.60 6.24
C LEU A 272 0.05 -4.33 4.99
N LEU A 273 -0.62 -4.23 3.86
CA LEU A 273 -0.08 -3.73 2.60
C LEU A 273 -0.49 -2.27 2.45
N PHE A 274 0.47 -1.37 2.44
CA PHE A 274 0.29 0.06 2.24
C PHE A 274 0.64 0.42 0.80
N GLY A 275 -0.16 1.27 0.19
CA GLY A 275 0.10 1.84 -1.12
C GLY A 275 -0.66 3.16 -1.28
N TRP A 276 -0.40 3.89 -2.33
CA TRP A 276 -1.17 5.09 -2.61
C TRP A 276 -2.17 4.84 -3.74
N VAL A 277 -3.38 5.40 -3.57
CA VAL A 277 -4.39 5.43 -4.63
C VAL A 277 -4.25 6.73 -5.38
N ALA A 278 -3.83 6.61 -6.65
CA ALA A 278 -3.49 7.74 -7.50
C ALA A 278 -4.60 8.79 -7.56
N HIS A 279 -4.22 10.05 -7.49
CA HIS A 279 -5.10 11.13 -7.94
C HIS A 279 -5.29 11.04 -9.46
N LYS A 280 -6.36 11.65 -9.97
CA LYS A 280 -6.50 11.93 -11.38
C LYS A 280 -6.17 13.39 -11.64
N GLU A 281 -5.61 13.67 -12.81
CA GLU A 281 -5.27 15.02 -13.23
C GLU A 281 -6.46 15.98 -13.02
N LEU A 282 -6.22 17.11 -12.37
CA LEU A 282 -7.23 18.11 -12.01
C LEU A 282 -8.41 17.56 -11.18
N HIS A 283 -8.25 16.42 -10.51
CA HIS A 283 -9.32 15.73 -9.77
C HIS A 283 -10.59 15.53 -10.63
N LYS A 284 -10.43 15.10 -11.88
CA LYS A 284 -11.53 14.83 -12.83
C LYS A 284 -11.54 13.35 -13.24
N ASP A 285 -12.70 12.70 -13.13
CA ASP A 285 -12.86 11.28 -13.46
C ASP A 285 -12.53 10.93 -14.93
N SER A 286 -12.67 11.89 -15.84
CA SER A 286 -12.34 11.73 -17.26
C SER A 286 -10.85 11.86 -17.59
N ARG A 287 -10.01 12.13 -16.60
CA ARG A 287 -8.57 12.32 -16.76
C ARG A 287 -7.80 11.08 -16.31
N ASP A 288 -6.53 11.04 -16.70
CA ASP A 288 -5.62 9.95 -16.35
C ASP A 288 -5.14 10.03 -14.89
N LEU A 289 -4.64 8.90 -14.41
CA LEU A 289 -3.98 8.80 -13.12
C LEU A 289 -2.63 9.53 -13.17
N VAL A 290 -2.34 10.30 -12.13
CA VAL A 290 -1.05 10.99 -11.95
C VAL A 290 -0.26 10.34 -10.82
N TRP A 291 1.03 10.66 -10.72
CA TRP A 291 1.86 10.21 -9.61
C TRP A 291 1.43 10.88 -8.30
N GLY A 292 1.37 10.07 -7.23
CA GLY A 292 0.90 10.52 -5.92
C GLY A 292 -0.61 10.41 -5.73
N GLY A 293 -1.02 10.33 -4.47
CA GLY A 293 -2.41 10.17 -4.09
C GLY A 293 -2.60 10.09 -2.59
N ASP A 294 -3.60 9.33 -2.14
CA ASP A 294 -3.90 9.11 -0.73
C ASP A 294 -3.51 7.70 -0.31
N LEU A 295 -3.03 7.56 0.92
CA LEU A 295 -2.57 6.28 1.45
C LEU A 295 -3.75 5.37 1.77
N VAL A 296 -3.73 4.16 1.22
CA VAL A 296 -4.65 3.08 1.55
C VAL A 296 -3.88 1.91 2.13
N ALA A 297 -4.46 1.28 3.15
CA ALA A 297 -3.94 0.05 3.73
C ALA A 297 -4.92 -1.10 3.49
N HIS A 298 -4.41 -2.27 3.10
CA HIS A 298 -5.13 -3.53 3.04
C HIS A 298 -4.58 -4.50 4.07
N ALA A 299 -5.43 -5.27 4.73
CA ALA A 299 -4.96 -6.45 5.45
C ALA A 299 -4.50 -7.48 4.42
N ILE A 300 -3.27 -7.98 4.55
CA ILE A 300 -2.71 -8.98 3.65
C ILE A 300 -2.36 -10.24 4.41
N ARG A 301 -2.66 -11.40 3.84
CA ARG A 301 -2.41 -12.70 4.45
C ARG A 301 -2.17 -13.78 3.42
N ARG A 302 -1.50 -14.84 3.85
CA ARG A 302 -1.45 -16.11 3.14
C ARG A 302 -2.84 -16.77 3.16
N ALA A 303 -3.41 -17.04 2.01
CA ALA A 303 -4.72 -17.69 1.85
C ALA A 303 -4.62 -19.19 1.47
N GLY A 304 -3.41 -19.67 1.25
CA GLY A 304 -3.07 -21.05 0.88
C GLY A 304 -1.63 -21.11 0.40
N PRO A 305 -1.10 -22.28 0.04
CA PRO A 305 0.26 -22.42 -0.47
C PRO A 305 0.49 -21.51 -1.68
N GLY A 306 1.47 -20.61 -1.57
CA GLY A 306 1.84 -19.65 -2.62
C GLY A 306 0.78 -18.62 -2.98
N VAL A 307 -0.25 -18.42 -2.14
CA VAL A 307 -1.37 -17.50 -2.45
C VAL A 307 -1.50 -16.41 -1.40
N LEU A 308 -1.41 -15.15 -1.83
CA LEU A 308 -1.75 -13.98 -1.01
C LEU A 308 -3.19 -13.52 -1.27
N ALA A 309 -3.84 -13.06 -0.22
CA ALA A 309 -5.14 -12.41 -0.25
C ALA A 309 -5.08 -11.06 0.47
N VAL A 310 -5.89 -10.13 -0.01
CA VAL A 310 -6.11 -8.83 0.64
C VAL A 310 -7.57 -8.66 1.04
N SER A 311 -7.80 -7.95 2.14
CA SER A 311 -9.12 -7.70 2.70
C SER A 311 -9.16 -6.36 3.43
N LEU A 312 -10.36 -5.92 3.77
CA LEU A 312 -10.58 -4.73 4.60
C LEU A 312 -9.88 -4.91 5.97
N PRO A 313 -8.99 -3.99 6.37
CA PRO A 313 -8.41 -4.03 7.71
C PRO A 313 -9.48 -3.84 8.79
N ASP A 314 -9.39 -4.61 9.87
CA ASP A 314 -10.31 -4.48 11.00
C ASP A 314 -10.31 -3.07 11.60
N ALA A 315 -9.16 -2.41 11.62
CA ALA A 315 -9.01 -1.05 12.10
C ALA A 315 -9.84 -0.05 11.27
N VAL A 316 -9.86 -0.20 9.94
CA VAL A 316 -10.71 0.62 9.06
C VAL A 316 -12.18 0.28 9.28
N ALA A 317 -12.52 -1.00 9.37
CA ALA A 317 -13.90 -1.44 9.58
C ALA A 317 -14.51 -0.90 10.89
N ARG A 318 -13.72 -0.85 11.96
CA ARG A 318 -14.18 -0.32 13.28
C ARG A 318 -14.55 1.16 13.27
N GLN A 319 -14.17 1.93 12.26
CA GLN A 319 -14.61 3.33 12.13
C GLN A 319 -16.13 3.41 11.89
N PHE A 320 -16.76 2.36 11.39
CA PHE A 320 -18.17 2.29 11.02
C PHE A 320 -18.93 1.44 12.03
N SER A 321 -19.51 2.08 13.04
CA SER A 321 -20.11 1.40 14.19
C SER A 321 -21.64 1.50 14.26
N THR A 322 -22.26 2.32 13.41
CA THR A 322 -23.72 2.54 13.42
C THR A 322 -24.35 1.93 12.17
N GLU A 323 -25.27 0.98 12.34
CA GLU A 323 -26.07 0.46 11.22
C GLU A 323 -27.07 1.53 10.78
N ARG A 324 -26.99 1.97 9.53
CA ARG A 324 -27.92 2.93 8.94
C ARG A 324 -29.06 2.25 8.20
N ALA A 325 -28.77 1.20 7.47
CA ALA A 325 -29.73 0.49 6.64
C ALA A 325 -29.38 -0.99 6.51
N ARG A 326 -30.39 -1.80 6.20
CA ARG A 326 -30.22 -3.20 5.77
C ARG A 326 -30.34 -3.30 4.27
N ILE A 327 -29.53 -4.18 3.68
CA ILE A 327 -29.57 -4.54 2.28
C ILE A 327 -30.32 -5.86 2.15
N SER A 328 -31.29 -5.92 1.23
CA SER A 328 -32.05 -7.13 0.95
C SER A 328 -32.52 -7.13 -0.52
N SER A 329 -33.12 -8.21 -0.99
CA SER A 329 -33.61 -8.30 -2.38
C SER A 329 -34.66 -7.23 -2.74
N THR A 330 -35.32 -6.65 -1.74
CA THR A 330 -36.30 -5.55 -1.91
C THR A 330 -35.70 -4.18 -1.60
N GLN A 331 -34.52 -4.11 -1.01
CA GLN A 331 -33.86 -2.88 -0.59
C GLN A 331 -32.39 -2.90 -1.06
N THR A 332 -32.13 -2.42 -2.26
CA THR A 332 -30.79 -2.39 -2.87
C THR A 332 -30.08 -1.05 -2.73
N LEU A 333 -30.77 -0.02 -2.20
CA LEU A 333 -30.18 1.31 -2.00
C LEU A 333 -29.17 1.25 -0.85
N ILE A 334 -27.92 1.63 -1.15
CA ILE A 334 -26.84 1.76 -0.19
C ILE A 334 -26.87 3.15 0.47
N GLY A 335 -27.11 4.20 -0.31
CA GLY A 335 -27.19 5.59 0.10
C GLY A 335 -26.32 6.52 -0.74
N PRO A 336 -26.18 7.80 -0.35
CA PRO A 336 -25.42 8.76 -1.14
C PRO A 336 -23.91 8.50 -1.07
N ALA A 337 -23.20 8.79 -2.16
CA ALA A 337 -21.75 8.65 -2.26
C ALA A 337 -20.98 9.80 -1.58
N ASP A 338 -21.68 10.81 -1.05
CA ASP A 338 -21.10 11.93 -0.30
C ASP A 338 -21.06 11.70 1.23
N GLU A 339 -21.40 10.50 1.67
CA GLU A 339 -21.28 10.07 3.05
C GLU A 339 -20.25 8.95 3.22
N ALA A 340 -19.41 9.04 4.24
CA ALA A 340 -18.47 7.97 4.57
C ALA A 340 -19.24 6.73 5.07
N LEU A 341 -19.14 5.62 4.34
CA LEU A 341 -19.86 4.40 4.65
C LEU A 341 -19.06 3.13 4.36
N LEU A 342 -19.48 2.05 5.01
CA LEU A 342 -19.08 0.68 4.75
C LEU A 342 -20.33 -0.14 4.43
N ALA A 343 -20.51 -0.55 3.18
CA ALA A 343 -21.54 -1.49 2.78
C ALA A 343 -20.96 -2.90 2.76
N ARG A 344 -21.62 -3.82 3.48
CA ARG A 344 -21.28 -5.25 3.53
C ARG A 344 -22.45 -6.06 2.99
N ALA A 345 -22.18 -6.95 2.05
CA ALA A 345 -23.24 -7.79 1.48
C ALA A 345 -22.75 -9.20 1.16
N ASP A 346 -23.61 -10.16 1.51
CA ASP A 346 -23.62 -11.53 0.97
C ASP A 346 -24.56 -11.55 -0.25
N ILE A 347 -24.00 -11.87 -1.40
CA ILE A 347 -24.66 -11.78 -2.70
C ILE A 347 -24.62 -13.15 -3.36
N THR A 348 -25.74 -13.63 -3.88
CA THR A 348 -25.79 -14.78 -4.78
C THR A 348 -26.47 -14.38 -6.07
N VAL A 349 -25.75 -14.56 -7.20
CA VAL A 349 -26.23 -14.33 -8.55
C VAL A 349 -26.09 -15.61 -9.37
N LYS A 350 -26.76 -15.70 -10.50
CA LYS A 350 -26.52 -16.80 -11.43
C LYS A 350 -25.08 -16.74 -11.94
N PRO A 351 -24.31 -17.84 -11.93
CA PRO A 351 -22.98 -17.86 -12.50
C PRO A 351 -22.97 -17.38 -13.96
N GLY A 352 -22.13 -16.39 -14.26
CA GLY A 352 -22.07 -15.73 -15.56
C GLY A 352 -22.74 -14.36 -15.59
N ASP A 353 -23.60 -14.02 -14.64
CA ASP A 353 -24.21 -12.70 -14.56
C ASP A 353 -23.20 -11.64 -14.06
N ARG A 354 -23.48 -10.39 -14.39
CA ARG A 354 -22.79 -9.23 -13.81
C ARG A 354 -23.63 -8.68 -12.67
N PHE A 355 -22.94 -8.22 -11.64
CA PHE A 355 -23.53 -7.49 -10.53
C PHE A 355 -22.58 -6.40 -10.03
N GLY A 356 -23.06 -5.53 -9.15
CA GLY A 356 -22.20 -4.51 -8.59
C GLY A 356 -22.97 -3.34 -8.00
N VAL A 357 -22.33 -2.16 -8.03
CA VAL A 357 -22.89 -0.91 -7.52
C VAL A 357 -22.99 0.12 -8.63
N SER A 358 -24.18 0.66 -8.86
CA SER A 358 -24.40 1.79 -9.75
C SER A 358 -24.28 3.09 -8.99
N PHE A 359 -23.60 4.06 -9.61
CA PHE A 359 -23.54 5.45 -9.22
C PHE A 359 -24.44 6.23 -10.18
N ASP A 360 -25.58 6.73 -9.73
CA ASP A 360 -26.45 7.51 -10.60
C ASP A 360 -25.88 8.91 -10.82
N ALA A 361 -25.39 9.15 -11.99
CA ALA A 361 -24.77 10.42 -12.35
C ALA A 361 -25.73 11.38 -13.08
N GLY A 362 -27.04 11.12 -13.04
CA GLY A 362 -28.03 11.92 -13.73
C GLY A 362 -27.83 11.92 -15.25
N LYS A 363 -27.92 13.10 -15.90
CA LYS A 363 -27.83 13.24 -17.38
C LYS A 363 -26.48 12.82 -18.01
N GLY A 364 -25.45 12.54 -17.18
CA GLY A 364 -24.10 12.19 -17.65
C GLY A 364 -23.87 10.70 -17.89
N GLY A 365 -24.86 9.84 -17.73
CA GLY A 365 -24.74 8.39 -17.77
C GLY A 365 -24.30 7.78 -16.44
N LYS A 366 -24.53 6.47 -16.26
CA LYS A 366 -24.17 5.73 -15.04
C LYS A 366 -22.70 5.43 -14.99
N SER A 367 -22.09 5.67 -13.85
CA SER A 367 -20.83 5.01 -13.46
C SER A 367 -21.14 3.76 -12.70
N VAL A 368 -20.36 2.71 -12.90
CA VAL A 368 -20.63 1.41 -12.28
C VAL A 368 -19.34 0.80 -11.73
N LEU A 369 -19.46 0.24 -10.54
CA LEU A 369 -18.52 -0.71 -9.99
C LEU A 369 -19.09 -2.09 -10.32
N GLU A 370 -18.52 -2.76 -11.33
CA GLU A 370 -19.06 -3.99 -11.91
C GLU A 370 -18.17 -5.18 -11.56
N LEU A 371 -18.80 -6.31 -11.23
CA LEU A 371 -18.18 -7.62 -11.11
C LEU A 371 -18.77 -8.52 -12.21
N ASP A 372 -17.94 -8.85 -13.21
CA ASP A 372 -18.27 -9.79 -14.29
C ASP A 372 -17.90 -11.21 -13.85
N THR A 373 -18.89 -12.00 -13.45
CA THR A 373 -18.66 -13.36 -12.94
C THR A 373 -18.31 -14.36 -14.05
N ALA A 374 -18.60 -14.06 -15.31
CA ALA A 374 -18.15 -14.86 -16.44
C ALA A 374 -16.64 -14.73 -16.66
N LYS A 375 -16.12 -13.52 -16.56
CA LYS A 375 -14.69 -13.23 -16.70
C LYS A 375 -13.90 -13.45 -15.42
N GLY A 376 -14.53 -13.28 -14.24
CA GLY A 376 -13.83 -13.21 -12.96
C GLY A 376 -13.03 -11.90 -12.84
N GLU A 377 -13.63 -10.78 -13.24
CA GLU A 377 -13.03 -9.46 -13.25
C GLU A 377 -13.95 -8.43 -12.62
N ALA A 378 -13.42 -7.59 -11.74
CA ALA A 378 -14.09 -6.40 -11.24
C ALA A 378 -13.47 -5.14 -11.88
N ALA A 379 -14.31 -4.14 -12.16
CA ALA A 379 -13.90 -2.88 -12.77
C ALA A 379 -14.75 -1.70 -12.25
N PHE A 380 -14.14 -0.51 -12.16
CA PHE A 380 -14.87 0.74 -12.00
C PHE A 380 -14.92 1.49 -13.34
N LEU A 381 -16.12 1.59 -13.91
CA LEU A 381 -16.38 2.16 -15.22
C LEU A 381 -17.03 3.54 -15.05
N TYR A 382 -16.25 4.61 -15.23
CA TYR A 382 -16.78 5.96 -15.20
C TYR A 382 -17.56 6.26 -16.51
N ARG A 383 -18.89 6.42 -16.38
CA ARG A 383 -19.81 6.73 -17.51
C ARG A 383 -19.61 5.83 -18.74
N GLY A 384 -19.37 4.54 -18.49
CA GLY A 384 -19.09 3.55 -19.55
C GLY A 384 -17.69 3.64 -20.17
N GLN A 385 -16.85 4.58 -19.76
CA GLN A 385 -15.46 4.66 -20.22
C GLN A 385 -14.61 3.58 -19.54
N GLY A 386 -14.11 2.63 -20.31
CA GLY A 386 -13.42 1.45 -19.80
C GLY A 386 -11.94 1.33 -20.17
N ALA A 387 -11.41 2.15 -21.08
CA ALA A 387 -10.05 1.96 -21.60
C ALA A 387 -8.97 1.98 -20.49
N ASN A 388 -9.06 2.93 -19.56
CA ASN A 388 -8.13 3.06 -18.42
C ASN A 388 -8.79 2.77 -17.07
N ALA A 389 -9.91 2.02 -17.05
CA ALA A 389 -10.62 1.69 -15.83
C ALA A 389 -9.73 0.86 -14.87
N PRO A 390 -9.76 1.14 -13.56
CA PRO A 390 -9.21 0.23 -12.58
C PRO A 390 -9.89 -1.13 -12.69
N ARG A 391 -9.10 -2.21 -12.75
CA ARG A 391 -9.58 -3.60 -12.89
C ARG A 391 -8.77 -4.52 -12.01
N VAL A 392 -9.42 -5.57 -11.51
CA VAL A 392 -8.75 -6.67 -10.79
C VAL A 392 -9.41 -8.00 -11.12
N ALA A 393 -8.59 -9.02 -11.34
CA ALA A 393 -9.08 -10.38 -11.51
C ALA A 393 -9.38 -11.01 -10.15
N PHE A 394 -10.48 -11.76 -10.03
CA PHE A 394 -10.87 -12.51 -8.84
C PHE A 394 -11.31 -13.94 -9.16
N PRO A 395 -11.21 -14.89 -8.20
CA PRO A 395 -11.69 -16.25 -8.39
C PRO A 395 -13.21 -16.28 -8.55
N ARG A 396 -13.67 -16.95 -9.60
CA ARG A 396 -15.09 -17.23 -9.78
C ARG A 396 -15.56 -18.29 -8.78
N THR A 397 -16.78 -18.15 -8.28
CA THR A 397 -17.41 -19.14 -7.40
C THR A 397 -18.36 -20.01 -8.22
N ALA A 398 -18.38 -21.31 -7.95
CA ALA A 398 -19.24 -22.24 -8.70
C ALA A 398 -20.72 -22.08 -8.37
N ASP A 399 -21.02 -21.60 -7.16
CA ASP A 399 -22.37 -21.40 -6.63
C ASP A 399 -22.88 -19.95 -6.84
N GLY A 400 -22.07 -19.08 -7.45
CA GLY A 400 -22.43 -17.68 -7.67
C GLY A 400 -22.47 -16.82 -6.41
N ARG A 401 -21.96 -17.32 -5.26
CA ARG A 401 -21.96 -16.60 -3.99
C ARG A 401 -20.71 -15.74 -3.84
N TYR A 402 -20.92 -14.49 -3.48
CA TYR A 402 -19.85 -13.50 -3.24
C TYR A 402 -20.10 -12.73 -1.96
N VAL A 403 -19.04 -12.47 -1.21
CA VAL A 403 -19.03 -11.55 -0.06
C VAL A 403 -18.29 -10.30 -0.50
N VAL A 404 -18.93 -9.15 -0.35
CA VAL A 404 -18.35 -7.86 -0.72
C VAL A 404 -18.36 -6.90 0.45
N ASP A 405 -17.26 -6.16 0.61
CA ASP A 405 -17.17 -4.99 1.48
C ASP A 405 -16.83 -3.79 0.59
N LEU A 406 -17.64 -2.74 0.62
CA LEU A 406 -17.39 -1.48 -0.11
C LEU A 406 -17.22 -0.35 0.89
N VAL A 407 -16.05 0.26 0.92
CA VAL A 407 -15.75 1.48 1.68
C VAL A 407 -15.86 2.67 0.75
N ILE A 408 -16.60 3.69 1.15
CA ILE A 408 -16.71 4.98 0.46
C ILE A 408 -16.10 6.06 1.35
N ASP A 409 -15.13 6.79 0.82
CA ASP A 409 -14.51 7.97 1.43
C ASP A 409 -14.80 9.21 0.57
N PRO A 410 -15.87 9.94 0.84
CA PRO A 410 -16.27 11.09 0.03
C PRO A 410 -15.31 12.28 0.18
N LYS A 411 -14.60 12.38 1.31
CA LYS A 411 -13.63 13.45 1.55
C LYS A 411 -12.47 13.38 0.56
N LEU A 412 -12.07 12.16 0.21
CA LEU A 412 -10.99 11.90 -0.73
C LEU A 412 -11.49 11.57 -2.15
N GLY A 413 -12.82 11.42 -2.34
CA GLY A 413 -13.37 10.92 -3.59
C GLY A 413 -12.85 9.52 -3.93
N LEU A 414 -12.72 8.66 -2.92
CA LEU A 414 -12.06 7.36 -3.01
C LEU A 414 -13.00 6.24 -2.56
N GLY A 415 -13.06 5.17 -3.34
CA GLY A 415 -13.75 3.94 -2.97
C GLY A 415 -12.81 2.75 -3.01
N VAL A 416 -13.06 1.79 -2.11
CA VAL A 416 -12.35 0.51 -2.09
C VAL A 416 -13.36 -0.62 -1.96
N LEU A 417 -13.41 -1.47 -2.97
CA LEU A 417 -14.18 -2.72 -2.95
C LEU A 417 -13.28 -3.88 -2.55
N TYR A 418 -13.72 -4.72 -1.63
CA TYR A 418 -13.11 -6.01 -1.32
C TYR A 418 -14.04 -7.14 -1.75
N ILE A 419 -13.49 -8.16 -2.42
CA ILE A 419 -14.23 -9.29 -2.99
C ILE A 419 -13.76 -10.56 -2.30
N ASN A 420 -14.68 -11.28 -1.64
CA ASN A 420 -14.43 -12.56 -0.97
C ASN A 420 -13.27 -12.52 0.06
N ARG A 421 -12.97 -11.34 0.61
CA ARG A 421 -11.76 -11.12 1.45
C ARG A 421 -10.49 -11.65 0.77
N PHE A 422 -10.43 -11.50 -0.55
CA PHE A 422 -9.37 -12.07 -1.37
C PHE A 422 -8.71 -11.05 -2.31
N ARG A 423 -9.48 -10.11 -2.87
CA ARG A 423 -8.95 -9.04 -3.75
C ARG A 423 -9.59 -7.71 -3.40
N ALA A 424 -8.84 -6.64 -3.67
CA ALA A 424 -9.32 -5.28 -3.56
C ALA A 424 -9.44 -4.64 -4.94
N LEU A 425 -10.30 -3.63 -5.05
CA LEU A 425 -10.36 -2.71 -6.18
C LEU A 425 -10.53 -1.29 -5.66
N SER A 426 -9.44 -0.52 -5.69
CA SER A 426 -9.43 0.89 -5.34
C SER A 426 -9.76 1.75 -6.57
N PHE A 427 -10.53 2.81 -6.39
CA PHE A 427 -10.96 3.68 -7.48
C PHE A 427 -11.26 5.10 -7.02
N ARG A 428 -11.27 6.06 -7.98
CA ARG A 428 -11.67 7.46 -7.77
C ARG A 428 -13.04 7.73 -8.39
N TYR A 429 -13.84 8.61 -7.72
CA TYR A 429 -15.21 8.93 -8.14
C TYR A 429 -15.61 10.40 -7.91
N TYR A 430 -14.80 11.35 -8.30
CA TYR A 430 -15.02 12.80 -8.09
C TYR A 430 -16.34 13.32 -8.68
N GLY A 431 -16.65 12.99 -9.92
CA GLY A 431 -17.80 13.52 -10.64
C GLY A 431 -19.15 12.89 -10.26
N VAL A 432 -19.14 11.86 -9.42
CA VAL A 432 -20.34 11.16 -8.97
C VAL A 432 -20.50 11.16 -7.44
N ALA A 433 -19.75 12.01 -6.75
CA ALA A 433 -19.77 12.10 -5.29
C ALA A 433 -21.15 12.43 -4.70
N LYS A 434 -22.05 13.08 -5.46
CA LYS A 434 -23.43 13.39 -5.02
C LYS A 434 -24.47 12.37 -5.52
N SER A 435 -24.01 11.25 -6.06
CA SER A 435 -24.90 10.22 -6.60
C SER A 435 -25.39 9.27 -5.51
N ASP A 436 -26.59 8.74 -5.69
CA ASP A 436 -27.04 7.59 -4.91
C ASP A 436 -26.35 6.30 -5.38
N LEU A 437 -26.01 5.46 -4.42
CA LEU A 437 -25.41 4.15 -4.63
C LEU A 437 -26.49 3.08 -4.51
N ALA A 438 -26.60 2.23 -5.51
CA ALA A 438 -27.53 1.10 -5.47
C ALA A 438 -26.90 -0.18 -6.03
N LEU A 439 -27.19 -1.32 -5.40
CA LEU A 439 -26.80 -2.62 -5.92
C LEU A 439 -27.63 -2.98 -7.15
N PHE A 440 -27.01 -3.66 -8.10
CA PHE A 440 -27.68 -4.22 -9.29
C PHE A 440 -27.15 -5.62 -9.60
N ALA A 441 -27.95 -6.42 -10.31
CA ALA A 441 -27.52 -7.66 -10.95
C ALA A 441 -28.35 -7.85 -12.24
N ASP A 442 -27.70 -8.30 -13.31
CA ASP A 442 -28.34 -8.45 -14.65
C ASP A 442 -29.54 -9.41 -14.62
N GLY A 443 -29.40 -10.57 -13.97
CA GLY A 443 -30.46 -11.55 -13.77
C GLY A 443 -31.19 -11.44 -12.44
N GLY A 444 -30.93 -10.37 -11.67
CA GLY A 444 -31.42 -10.23 -10.29
C GLY A 444 -30.59 -11.02 -9.28
N PHE A 445 -30.93 -10.85 -8.01
CA PHE A 445 -30.28 -11.56 -6.91
C PHE A 445 -31.12 -12.79 -6.52
N SER A 446 -30.52 -13.97 -6.51
CA SER A 446 -31.16 -15.15 -5.90
C SER A 446 -31.07 -15.10 -4.38
N GLN A 447 -30.02 -14.45 -3.85
CA GLN A 447 -29.90 -14.09 -2.44
C GLN A 447 -29.17 -12.76 -2.31
N LEU A 448 -29.69 -11.89 -1.45
CA LEU A 448 -29.03 -10.63 -1.09
C LEU A 448 -29.32 -10.31 0.38
N ALA A 449 -28.27 -10.21 1.20
CA ALA A 449 -28.37 -9.81 2.59
C ALA A 449 -27.14 -8.99 2.98
N GLY A 450 -27.34 -7.93 3.74
CA GLY A 450 -26.24 -7.10 4.15
C GLY A 450 -26.65 -5.91 5.00
N SER A 451 -25.67 -5.04 5.24
CA SER A 451 -25.85 -3.81 6.02
C SER A 451 -25.04 -2.67 5.47
N VAL A 452 -25.53 -1.47 5.69
CA VAL A 452 -24.79 -0.22 5.47
C VAL A 452 -24.45 0.36 6.83
N MET A 453 -23.17 0.47 7.11
CA MET A 453 -22.61 0.99 8.35
C MET A 453 -22.05 2.40 8.11
N VAL A 454 -22.28 3.30 9.04
CA VAL A 454 -21.74 4.66 9.03
C VAL A 454 -20.96 4.94 10.31
N ARG A 455 -20.19 6.00 10.32
CA ARG A 455 -19.50 6.46 11.52
C ARG A 455 -20.51 6.93 12.56
N ALA A 456 -20.22 6.69 13.85
CA ALA A 456 -21.01 7.29 14.92
C ALA A 456 -20.97 8.81 14.81
N ALA A 457 -22.13 9.47 14.98
CA ALA A 457 -22.18 10.92 15.05
C ALA A 457 -21.24 11.40 16.16
N ARG A 458 -20.32 12.32 15.84
CA ARG A 458 -19.49 12.96 16.87
C ARG A 458 -20.42 13.66 17.85
N LYS A 459 -20.41 13.27 19.12
CA LYS A 459 -21.03 14.09 20.17
C LYS A 459 -20.34 15.44 20.12
N GLN A 460 -21.07 16.48 19.69
CA GLN A 460 -20.61 17.85 19.90
C GLN A 460 -20.41 18.00 21.40
N GLY A 461 -19.18 18.23 21.82
CA GLY A 461 -18.88 18.58 23.21
C GLY A 461 -19.72 19.79 23.60
N PRO A 462 -20.15 19.93 24.87
CA PRO A 462 -20.92 21.07 25.31
C PRO A 462 -20.13 22.36 24.95
N GLY A 463 -20.76 23.20 24.15
CA GLY A 463 -20.18 24.39 23.58
C GLY A 463 -19.45 25.21 24.64
N GLY A 464 -18.15 25.38 24.46
CA GLY A 464 -17.40 26.44 25.10
C GLY A 464 -17.91 27.74 24.55
N SER A 465 -18.71 28.47 25.33
CA SER A 465 -19.01 29.85 25.11
C SER A 465 -17.69 30.61 25.07
N ALA A 466 -17.38 31.17 23.91
CA ALA A 466 -16.28 32.12 23.78
C ALA A 466 -16.57 33.37 24.61
N PRO A 467 -15.57 33.98 25.27
CA PRO A 467 -15.67 35.31 25.83
C PRO A 467 -15.64 36.40 24.75
#